data_98aafd17bea772ef8094fb20c0a1cbf8
#
_entry.id   98aafd17bea772ef8094fb20c0a1cbf8
#
_cell.length_a   1.000
_cell.length_b   1.000
_cell.length_c   1.000
_cell.angle_alpha   90.00
_cell.angle_beta   90.00
_cell.angle_gamma   90.00
#
_symmetry.space_group_name_H-M   'P 1'
#
loop_
_entity.id
_entity.type
_entity.pdbx_description
1 polymer ?
#
loop_
_entity_poly.entity_id
_entity_poly.type
_entity_poly.pdbx_seq_one_letter_code
_entity_poly.pdbx_strand_id
1 'polypeptide(L)'
;MVKQNQSGRKLSRRKFLQTATTAAIGVPFLFKDSFSLQSRGHSAIVIGAGLSGLAAAYALKQAHWDVTVLEARERLGGRVLSYSFKDSDLVCELGGEWVGESHERMKALCQDFGIGLKDHRFQATLMRNGVVSRPNQWDFSPQAKTAFEKFKKTYEQKKAGDKRLFENYEKRLDRYDWWTWLEEIGFTEDDLLLRDLQDSTDFGESIRHVSAYAAAAEYFESSPANEMDYKMVGGNSRLVQEFETRIGKASIHLNAPVEEIRQRAGRVIVKTRTGTFSADACICTVPPRVLDKIRFDPPLPSAYTEAAEQLQYARIIKNSVLFDRRFWGAEDFSLVSDVTSHYYFHSTKDQPGRQGILCSYAIGEKADVLAAQDNARRTEIITRDLIPFNRDAPQLARDIQSYAWQRDKYTGGAYALYRPGQWFTIRPVLQQPHGKVLFAGEHLADWQGFMEGAVVTGEEAAKTLTGRVGRRRAA
;
A
#
# COMPACT_ATOMS: atom_id res chain seq x y z
N MET A 1 32.37 37.15 19.12
CA MET A 1 31.01 36.74 19.50
C MET A 1 30.46 35.84 18.41
N VAL A 2 30.53 34.55 18.64
CA VAL A 2 30.14 33.50 17.69
C VAL A 2 28.70 33.13 17.98
N LYS A 3 27.80 33.33 17.01
CA LYS A 3 26.43 32.84 17.08
C LYS A 3 26.40 31.37 16.60
N GLN A 4 26.16 30.47 17.50
CA GLN A 4 25.81 29.08 17.19
C GLN A 4 24.41 29.03 16.60
N ASN A 5 24.31 28.56 15.38
CA ASN A 5 23.07 28.30 14.68
C ASN A 5 22.78 26.80 14.78
N GLN A 6 21.93 26.39 15.71
CA GLN A 6 21.38 25.02 15.76
C GLN A 6 20.08 24.99 14.99
N SER A 7 20.15 24.66 13.71
CA SER A 7 18.97 24.33 12.91
C SER A 7 18.72 22.82 12.92
N GLY A 8 17.85 22.36 13.80
CA GLY A 8 17.29 20.99 13.74
C GLY A 8 16.38 20.85 12.52
N ARG A 9 16.92 20.41 11.39
CA ARG A 9 16.16 20.10 10.18
C ARG A 9 15.44 18.75 10.37
N LYS A 10 14.13 18.75 10.54
CA LYS A 10 13.30 17.57 10.24
C LYS A 10 13.08 17.51 8.73
N LEU A 11 13.31 16.32 8.17
CA LEU A 11 13.26 16.05 6.74
C LEU A 11 11.80 15.92 6.28
N SER A 12 11.44 16.56 5.17
CA SER A 12 10.19 16.28 4.43
C SER A 12 10.23 14.83 3.93
N ARG A 13 9.08 14.26 3.52
CA ARG A 13 9.00 12.93 2.89
C ARG A 13 10.15 12.69 1.90
N ARG A 14 10.50 13.69 1.12
CA ARG A 14 11.57 13.67 0.12
C ARG A 14 13.00 13.70 0.69
N LYS A 15 13.24 14.36 1.85
CA LYS A 15 14.59 14.46 2.46
C LYS A 15 14.93 13.34 3.42
N PHE A 16 13.95 12.67 4.00
CA PHE A 16 14.18 11.52 4.87
C PHE A 16 14.81 10.35 4.08
N LEU A 17 14.41 10.15 2.83
CA LEU A 17 14.93 9.10 1.96
C LEU A 17 16.37 9.38 1.47
N GLN A 18 16.75 10.65 1.27
CA GLN A 18 18.10 11.01 0.79
C GLN A 18 19.23 10.77 1.83
N THR A 19 18.91 10.58 3.10
CA THR A 19 19.93 10.39 4.14
C THR A 19 20.29 8.91 4.38
N ALA A 20 19.57 7.98 3.77
CA ALA A 20 19.81 6.54 3.95
C ALA A 20 20.82 5.94 2.97
N THR A 21 21.28 6.68 1.94
CA THR A 21 22.07 6.14 0.83
C THR A 21 23.58 6.40 0.88
N THR A 22 24.14 6.97 1.93
CA THR A 22 25.59 7.24 2.00
C THR A 22 26.27 6.59 3.20
N ALA A 23 26.40 5.26 3.21
CA ALA A 23 27.45 4.57 3.98
C ALA A 23 27.55 3.09 3.56
N ALA A 24 28.17 2.82 2.43
CA ALA A 24 28.72 1.50 2.14
C ALA A 24 29.95 1.64 1.24
N ILE A 25 31.07 2.05 1.81
CA ILE A 25 32.39 1.83 1.21
C ILE A 25 33.13 0.89 2.17
N GLY A 26 33.44 -0.29 1.69
CA GLY A 26 34.11 -1.34 2.40
C GLY A 26 35.59 -1.05 2.63
N VAL A 27 36.08 -1.46 3.80
CA VAL A 27 37.50 -1.68 4.10
C VAL A 27 37.63 -3.11 4.58
N PRO A 28 38.49 -3.94 4.01
CA PRO A 28 38.71 -5.29 4.50
C PRO A 28 39.69 -5.25 5.70
N PHE A 29 39.21 -5.62 6.84
CA PHE A 29 40.12 -5.94 7.99
C PHE A 29 40.23 -7.44 8.11
N LEU A 30 41.48 -7.91 7.86
CA LEU A 30 41.95 -9.24 8.24
C LEU A 30 42.21 -9.23 9.74
N PHE A 31 41.49 -10.07 10.50
CA PHE A 31 41.93 -10.51 11.81
C PHE A 31 41.88 -12.03 11.93
N LYS A 32 43.07 -12.56 12.32
CA LYS A 32 43.33 -13.96 12.66
C LYS A 32 42.67 -14.34 13.98
N ASP A 33 42.18 -15.55 13.98
CA ASP A 33 41.87 -16.45 15.10
C ASP A 33 41.92 -15.93 16.54
N SER A 34 40.74 -15.89 17.18
CA SER A 34 40.62 -16.01 18.61
C SER A 34 39.24 -16.59 18.96
N PHE A 35 39.24 -17.74 19.59
CA PHE A 35 38.17 -18.42 20.33
C PHE A 35 36.77 -17.90 20.16
N SER A 36 35.96 -18.58 19.41
CA SER A 36 34.54 -18.33 19.29
C SER A 36 33.79 -18.76 20.57
N LEU A 37 33.60 -17.83 21.48
CA LEU A 37 32.34 -17.82 22.20
C LEU A 37 31.26 -17.58 21.13
N GLN A 38 30.55 -18.63 20.74
CA GLN A 38 29.35 -18.52 19.93
C GLN A 38 28.40 -17.55 20.64
N SER A 39 28.48 -16.28 20.30
CA SER A 39 27.43 -15.31 20.66
C SER A 39 26.15 -15.89 20.05
N ARG A 40 25.22 -16.34 20.90
CA ARG A 40 23.88 -16.71 20.41
C ARG A 40 23.41 -15.57 19.55
N GLY A 41 23.29 -15.81 18.25
CA GLY A 41 22.79 -14.83 17.30
C GLY A 41 21.40 -14.37 17.74
N HIS A 42 21.06 -13.10 17.49
CA HIS A 42 19.72 -12.59 17.79
C HIS A 42 18.71 -13.24 16.86
N SER A 43 17.52 -13.55 17.39
CA SER A 43 16.44 -14.17 16.66
C SER A 43 15.19 -13.30 16.62
N ALA A 44 14.48 -13.33 15.51
CA ALA A 44 13.20 -12.65 15.35
C ALA A 44 12.15 -13.50 14.64
N ILE A 45 10.91 -13.38 15.08
CA ILE A 45 9.74 -13.89 14.35
C ILE A 45 9.10 -12.71 13.62
N VAL A 46 8.83 -12.89 12.33
CA VAL A 46 8.06 -11.95 11.51
C VAL A 46 6.71 -12.59 11.21
N ILE A 47 5.63 -11.95 11.61
CA ILE A 47 4.26 -12.44 11.38
C ILE A 47 3.66 -11.71 10.19
N GLY A 48 3.34 -12.50 9.14
CA GLY A 48 2.90 -12.01 7.84
C GLY A 48 4.03 -11.94 6.82
N ALA A 49 3.79 -12.52 5.63
CA ALA A 49 4.69 -12.48 4.48
C ALA A 49 4.15 -11.58 3.34
N GLY A 50 3.49 -10.48 3.70
CA GLY A 50 3.27 -9.35 2.81
C GLY A 50 4.57 -8.55 2.62
N LEU A 51 4.58 -7.52 1.78
CA LEU A 51 5.79 -6.74 1.50
C LEU A 51 6.45 -6.20 2.77
N SER A 52 5.68 -5.73 3.75
CA SER A 52 6.23 -5.23 5.02
C SER A 52 7.00 -6.31 5.78
N GLY A 53 6.42 -7.51 5.90
CA GLY A 53 7.08 -8.62 6.60
C GLY A 53 8.28 -9.16 5.82
N LEU A 54 8.19 -9.27 4.50
CA LEU A 54 9.30 -9.72 3.66
C LEU A 54 10.47 -8.72 3.69
N ALA A 55 10.18 -7.41 3.62
CA ALA A 55 11.20 -6.37 3.74
C ALA A 55 11.87 -6.39 5.13
N ALA A 56 11.07 -6.54 6.20
CA ALA A 56 11.59 -6.68 7.55
C ALA A 56 12.49 -7.93 7.70
N ALA A 57 12.02 -9.07 7.21
CA ALA A 57 12.77 -10.33 7.27
C ALA A 57 14.09 -10.25 6.49
N TYR A 58 14.06 -9.68 5.28
CA TYR A 58 15.24 -9.47 4.47
C TYR A 58 16.26 -8.55 5.17
N ALA A 59 15.82 -7.40 5.69
CA ALA A 59 16.68 -6.48 6.43
C ALA A 59 17.31 -7.11 7.69
N LEU A 60 16.56 -7.94 8.42
CA LEU A 60 17.08 -8.69 9.57
C LEU A 60 18.09 -9.77 9.14
N LYS A 61 17.85 -10.49 8.03
CA LYS A 61 18.82 -11.45 7.46
C LYS A 61 20.12 -10.75 7.07
N GLN A 62 20.06 -9.58 6.44
CA GLN A 62 21.24 -8.76 6.12
C GLN A 62 22.00 -8.34 7.37
N ALA A 63 21.33 -8.17 8.49
CA ALA A 63 21.94 -7.90 9.81
C ALA A 63 22.35 -9.17 10.59
N HIS A 64 22.37 -10.34 9.92
CA HIS A 64 22.77 -11.64 10.47
C HIS A 64 21.88 -12.11 11.65
N TRP A 65 20.60 -11.77 11.64
CA TRP A 65 19.63 -12.33 12.57
C TRP A 65 19.12 -13.69 12.08
N ASP A 66 18.82 -14.57 13.05
CA ASP A 66 18.03 -15.76 12.77
C ASP A 66 16.55 -15.37 12.66
N VAL A 67 15.95 -15.56 11.47
CA VAL A 67 14.61 -15.06 11.17
C VAL A 67 13.69 -16.21 10.82
N THR A 68 12.52 -16.23 11.46
CA THR A 68 11.40 -17.10 11.14
C THR A 68 10.23 -16.23 10.66
N VAL A 69 9.73 -16.49 9.44
CA VAL A 69 8.55 -15.81 8.87
C VAL A 69 7.35 -16.75 8.95
N LEU A 70 6.24 -16.29 9.51
CA LEU A 70 4.99 -17.04 9.63
C LEU A 70 3.90 -16.39 8.77
N GLU A 71 3.43 -17.12 7.76
CA GLU A 71 2.39 -16.66 6.84
C GLU A 71 1.14 -17.54 6.98
N ALA A 72 -0.01 -16.89 7.08
CA ALA A 72 -1.28 -17.58 7.29
C ALA A 72 -1.82 -18.27 6.02
N ARG A 73 -1.44 -17.80 4.84
CA ARG A 73 -1.84 -18.31 3.52
C ARG A 73 -0.87 -19.39 3.04
N GLU A 74 -1.27 -20.06 1.97
CA GLU A 74 -0.42 -20.97 1.17
C GLU A 74 0.53 -20.21 0.22
N ARG A 75 0.46 -18.88 0.15
CA ARG A 75 1.25 -18.01 -0.71
C ARG A 75 1.83 -16.81 0.04
N LEU A 76 2.91 -16.29 -0.49
CA LEU A 76 3.53 -15.02 -0.08
C LEU A 76 2.85 -13.81 -0.75
N GLY A 77 3.29 -12.60 -0.39
CA GLY A 77 2.97 -11.34 -1.03
C GLY A 77 1.80 -10.58 -0.39
N GLY A 78 0.96 -11.25 0.43
CA GLY A 78 -0.17 -10.57 1.05
C GLY A 78 -1.11 -9.94 0.03
N ARG A 79 -1.17 -8.60 0.01
CA ARG A 79 -1.98 -7.80 -0.95
C ARG A 79 -1.30 -7.52 -2.29
N VAL A 80 -0.12 -8.08 -2.55
CA VAL A 80 0.50 -8.17 -3.88
C VAL A 80 0.16 -9.53 -4.46
N LEU A 81 -0.45 -9.56 -5.63
CA LEU A 81 -0.94 -10.77 -6.28
C LEU A 81 -1.00 -10.56 -7.79
N SER A 82 -0.02 -11.09 -8.51
CA SER A 82 -0.07 -11.19 -9.97
C SER A 82 -0.81 -12.46 -10.39
N TYR A 83 -1.49 -12.41 -11.52
CA TYR A 83 -2.24 -13.52 -12.08
C TYR A 83 -2.03 -13.63 -13.59
N SER A 84 -1.97 -14.86 -14.10
CA SER A 84 -1.94 -15.18 -15.54
C SER A 84 -3.06 -16.14 -15.86
N PHE A 85 -3.78 -15.90 -16.96
CA PHE A 85 -4.81 -16.82 -17.45
C PHE A 85 -4.15 -18.04 -18.10
N LYS A 86 -4.80 -19.21 -18.00
CA LYS A 86 -4.22 -20.49 -18.48
C LYS A 86 -3.84 -20.48 -19.96
N ASP A 87 -4.67 -19.82 -20.78
CA ASP A 87 -4.53 -19.80 -22.24
C ASP A 87 -3.94 -18.48 -22.75
N SER A 88 -3.17 -17.80 -21.88
CA SER A 88 -2.58 -16.51 -22.20
C SER A 88 -1.29 -16.28 -21.41
N ASP A 89 -0.25 -15.77 -22.08
CA ASP A 89 1.00 -15.33 -21.42
C ASP A 89 0.86 -13.93 -20.75
N LEU A 90 -0.34 -13.35 -20.78
CA LEU A 90 -0.60 -12.04 -20.21
C LEU A 90 -0.64 -12.08 -18.69
N VAL A 91 0.01 -11.11 -18.06
CA VAL A 91 0.09 -10.96 -16.61
C VAL A 91 -0.67 -9.70 -16.17
N CYS A 92 -1.61 -9.86 -15.25
CA CYS A 92 -2.32 -8.75 -14.60
C CYS A 92 -2.15 -8.79 -13.08
N GLU A 93 -2.49 -7.69 -12.40
CA GLU A 93 -2.45 -7.60 -10.96
C GLU A 93 -3.86 -7.66 -10.36
N LEU A 94 -4.09 -8.60 -9.45
CA LEU A 94 -5.29 -8.65 -8.61
C LEU A 94 -5.08 -7.91 -7.27
N GLY A 95 -3.85 -7.49 -6.99
CA GLY A 95 -3.45 -6.72 -5.82
C GLY A 95 -2.84 -5.37 -6.17
N GLY A 96 -1.81 -4.94 -5.43
CA GLY A 96 -1.07 -3.71 -5.68
C GLY A 96 -0.56 -3.64 -7.12
N GLU A 97 -0.80 -2.52 -7.79
CA GLU A 97 -0.57 -2.33 -9.23
C GLU A 97 0.66 -1.47 -9.51
N TRP A 98 0.70 -0.26 -8.96
CA TRP A 98 1.66 0.76 -9.38
C TRP A 98 2.84 0.94 -8.43
N VAL A 99 3.98 1.31 -9.01
CA VAL A 99 5.13 1.88 -8.34
C VAL A 99 5.24 3.34 -8.76
N GLY A 100 5.18 4.24 -7.80
CA GLY A 100 5.23 5.67 -8.04
C GLY A 100 6.64 6.19 -8.32
N GLU A 101 6.72 7.36 -8.97
CA GLU A 101 8.01 8.04 -9.19
C GLU A 101 8.68 8.43 -7.86
N SER A 102 7.89 8.77 -6.83
CA SER A 102 8.42 9.11 -5.51
C SER A 102 8.71 7.87 -4.63
N HIS A 103 8.36 6.66 -5.07
CA HIS A 103 8.59 5.41 -4.35
C HIS A 103 10.06 4.98 -4.41
N GLU A 104 10.93 5.74 -3.72
CA GLU A 104 12.38 5.57 -3.80
C GLU A 104 12.84 4.19 -3.36
N ARG A 105 12.23 3.64 -2.30
CA ARG A 105 12.63 2.35 -1.77
C ARG A 105 12.20 1.20 -2.67
N MET A 106 10.98 1.26 -3.21
CA MET A 106 10.51 0.29 -4.20
C MET A 106 11.38 0.28 -5.45
N LYS A 107 11.73 1.47 -5.98
CA LYS A 107 12.62 1.62 -7.15
C LYS A 107 14.01 1.04 -6.85
N ALA A 108 14.57 1.35 -5.68
CA ALA A 108 15.86 0.79 -5.28
C ALA A 108 15.84 -0.73 -5.15
N LEU A 109 14.80 -1.33 -4.56
CA LEU A 109 14.64 -2.78 -4.48
C LEU A 109 14.50 -3.42 -5.87
N CYS A 110 13.76 -2.81 -6.78
CA CYS A 110 13.67 -3.28 -8.16
C CYS A 110 15.05 -3.29 -8.83
N GLN A 111 15.82 -2.22 -8.65
CA GLN A 111 17.20 -2.15 -9.15
C GLN A 111 18.10 -3.22 -8.54
N ASP A 112 18.11 -3.33 -7.20
CA ASP A 112 18.93 -4.30 -6.44
C ASP A 112 18.63 -5.75 -6.81
N PHE A 113 17.38 -6.03 -7.20
CA PHE A 113 16.89 -7.38 -7.53
C PHE A 113 16.82 -7.64 -9.04
N GLY A 114 17.24 -6.68 -9.87
CA GLY A 114 17.23 -6.83 -11.32
C GLY A 114 15.82 -6.90 -11.92
N ILE A 115 14.84 -6.24 -11.30
CA ILE A 115 13.46 -6.17 -11.77
C ILE A 115 13.27 -4.88 -12.57
N GLY A 116 12.97 -5.02 -13.88
CA GLY A 116 12.67 -3.87 -14.72
C GLY A 116 11.36 -3.20 -14.34
N LEU A 117 11.35 -1.86 -14.38
CA LEU A 117 10.14 -1.05 -14.31
C LEU A 117 9.81 -0.51 -15.70
N LYS A 118 8.51 -0.48 -16.04
CA LYS A 118 8.02 0.11 -17.28
C LYS A 118 6.92 1.13 -16.98
N ASP A 119 6.79 2.11 -17.88
CA ASP A 119 5.72 3.11 -17.80
C ASP A 119 4.35 2.43 -17.76
N HIS A 120 3.51 2.84 -16.81
CA HIS A 120 2.16 2.31 -16.61
C HIS A 120 1.16 3.42 -16.34
N ARG A 121 1.43 4.62 -16.88
CA ARG A 121 0.54 5.78 -16.82
C ARG A 121 -0.55 5.65 -17.88
N PHE A 122 -1.71 6.19 -17.55
CA PHE A 122 -2.89 6.15 -18.39
C PHE A 122 -3.47 7.54 -18.63
N GLN A 123 -4.19 7.68 -19.76
CA GLN A 123 -5.00 8.85 -20.03
C GLN A 123 -6.45 8.54 -19.63
N ALA A 124 -6.94 9.23 -18.61
CA ALA A 124 -8.26 8.96 -18.07
C ALA A 124 -9.37 9.54 -18.95
N THR A 125 -10.17 8.67 -19.53
CA THR A 125 -11.44 9.01 -20.17
C THR A 125 -12.54 9.00 -19.11
N LEU A 126 -13.47 9.94 -19.14
CA LEU A 126 -14.65 9.96 -18.27
C LEU A 126 -15.87 9.43 -19.02
N MET A 127 -16.61 8.53 -18.38
CA MET A 127 -17.94 8.14 -18.81
C MET A 127 -18.95 8.47 -17.69
N ARG A 128 -19.85 9.42 -17.96
CA ARG A 128 -20.88 9.85 -17.01
C ARG A 128 -22.23 9.87 -17.70
N ASN A 129 -23.26 9.26 -17.11
CA ASN A 129 -24.60 9.14 -17.69
C ASN A 129 -24.59 8.55 -19.10
N GLY A 130 -23.72 7.60 -19.39
CA GLY A 130 -23.55 6.97 -20.70
C GLY A 130 -22.87 7.84 -21.77
N VAL A 131 -22.41 9.04 -21.43
CA VAL A 131 -21.65 9.93 -22.32
C VAL A 131 -20.16 9.77 -22.04
N VAL A 132 -19.41 9.48 -23.11
CA VAL A 132 -17.95 9.29 -23.06
C VAL A 132 -17.27 10.60 -23.46
N SER A 133 -16.41 11.13 -22.59
CA SER A 133 -15.62 12.34 -22.87
C SER A 133 -14.38 12.03 -23.71
N ARG A 134 -13.63 13.08 -24.08
CA ARG A 134 -12.26 12.90 -24.58
C ARG A 134 -11.30 12.64 -23.41
N PRO A 135 -10.18 11.95 -23.65
CA PRO A 135 -9.18 11.72 -22.60
C PRO A 135 -8.73 13.02 -21.90
N ASN A 136 -8.58 12.93 -20.59
CA ASN A 136 -8.17 14.04 -19.71
C ASN A 136 -9.07 15.28 -19.72
N GLN A 137 -10.31 15.15 -20.21
CA GLN A 137 -11.32 16.22 -20.15
C GLN A 137 -12.29 15.95 -18.98
N TRP A 138 -12.03 16.65 -17.88
CA TRP A 138 -12.88 16.70 -16.70
C TRP A 138 -13.46 18.11 -16.59
N ASP A 139 -14.78 18.22 -16.71
CA ASP A 139 -15.47 19.51 -16.83
C ASP A 139 -15.73 20.16 -15.46
N PHE A 140 -14.70 20.28 -14.63
CA PHE A 140 -14.75 21.09 -13.43
C PHE A 140 -15.01 22.56 -13.75
N SER A 141 -15.82 23.21 -12.94
CA SER A 141 -16.08 24.64 -13.09
C SER A 141 -14.80 25.47 -12.99
N PRO A 142 -14.73 26.65 -13.61
CA PRO A 142 -13.60 27.57 -13.44
C PRO A 142 -13.40 27.99 -11.96
N GLN A 143 -14.50 28.05 -11.20
CA GLN A 143 -14.47 28.34 -9.78
C GLN A 143 -13.76 27.23 -8.99
N ALA A 144 -14.09 25.97 -9.20
CA ALA A 144 -13.46 24.82 -8.55
C ALA A 144 -11.96 24.75 -8.89
N LYS A 145 -11.60 24.91 -10.17
CA LYS A 145 -10.20 24.96 -10.60
C LYS A 145 -9.40 26.05 -9.87
N THR A 146 -9.96 27.27 -9.81
CA THR A 146 -9.32 28.39 -9.11
C THR A 146 -9.19 28.15 -7.62
N ALA A 147 -10.24 27.61 -6.99
CA ALA A 147 -10.25 27.29 -5.55
C ALA A 147 -9.21 26.22 -5.21
N PHE A 148 -9.10 25.16 -6.01
CA PHE A 148 -8.11 24.10 -5.82
C PHE A 148 -6.68 24.58 -5.94
N GLU A 149 -6.37 25.37 -6.98
CA GLU A 149 -5.04 25.96 -7.16
C GLU A 149 -4.66 26.92 -6.02
N LYS A 150 -5.62 27.72 -5.52
CA LYS A 150 -5.43 28.58 -4.35
C LYS A 150 -5.14 27.76 -3.10
N PHE A 151 -5.87 26.66 -2.91
CA PHE A 151 -5.66 25.75 -1.80
C PHE A 151 -4.27 25.11 -1.86
N LYS A 152 -3.87 24.58 -3.01
CA LYS A 152 -2.55 24.02 -3.25
C LYS A 152 -1.44 25.00 -2.90
N LYS A 153 -1.49 26.23 -3.43
CA LYS A 153 -0.52 27.30 -3.11
C LYS A 153 -0.48 27.60 -1.61
N THR A 154 -1.65 27.64 -0.96
CA THR A 154 -1.73 27.90 0.49
C THR A 154 -1.07 26.77 1.28
N TYR A 155 -1.30 25.49 0.90
CA TYR A 155 -0.69 24.33 1.51
C TYR A 155 0.84 24.39 1.38
N GLU A 156 1.35 24.62 0.17
CA GLU A 156 2.78 24.72 -0.13
C GLU A 156 3.46 25.87 0.65
N GLN A 157 2.83 27.04 0.72
CA GLN A 157 3.33 28.20 1.48
C GLN A 157 3.41 27.91 2.96
N LYS A 158 2.37 27.30 3.54
CA LYS A 158 2.36 26.90 4.96
C LYS A 158 3.41 25.84 5.27
N LYS A 159 3.58 24.87 4.36
CA LYS A 159 4.60 23.81 4.46
C LYS A 159 6.02 24.35 4.41
N ALA A 160 6.26 25.40 3.60
CA ALA A 160 7.56 26.09 3.51
C ALA A 160 7.84 27.04 4.69
N GLY A 161 6.82 27.40 5.47
CA GLY A 161 6.88 28.33 6.57
C GLY A 161 7.25 27.72 7.92
N ASP A 162 6.66 28.28 9.01
CA ASP A 162 6.88 27.78 10.36
C ASP A 162 6.27 26.38 10.56
N LYS A 163 7.08 25.46 11.03
CA LYS A 163 6.73 24.05 11.17
C LYS A 163 5.54 23.82 12.13
N ARG A 164 5.51 24.53 13.25
CA ARG A 164 4.45 24.39 14.26
C ARG A 164 3.11 24.90 13.73
N LEU A 165 3.15 26.00 12.97
CA LEU A 165 1.97 26.52 12.31
C LEU A 165 1.46 25.58 11.23
N PHE A 166 2.38 24.93 10.50
CA PHE A 166 2.02 23.91 9.54
C PHE A 166 1.42 22.66 10.18
N GLU A 167 2.01 22.13 11.24
CA GLU A 167 1.45 21.00 12.01
C GLU A 167 0.02 21.32 12.55
N ASN A 168 -0.23 22.54 12.97
CA ASN A 168 -1.57 22.95 13.38
C ASN A 168 -2.56 23.02 12.20
N TYR A 169 -2.07 23.42 11.03
CA TYR A 169 -2.87 23.44 9.81
C TYR A 169 -3.22 22.03 9.33
N GLU A 170 -2.27 21.11 9.33
CA GLU A 170 -2.48 19.69 9.04
C GLU A 170 -3.54 19.08 9.97
N LYS A 171 -3.43 19.30 11.28
CA LYS A 171 -4.42 18.86 12.28
C LYS A 171 -5.80 19.49 12.08
N ARG A 172 -5.85 20.73 11.56
CA ARG A 172 -7.14 21.34 11.18
C ARG A 172 -7.75 20.64 9.98
N LEU A 173 -6.95 20.38 8.92
CA LEU A 173 -7.40 19.64 7.74
C LEU A 173 -7.91 18.25 8.11
N ASP A 174 -7.23 17.55 9.00
CA ASP A 174 -7.61 16.21 9.45
C ASP A 174 -9.00 16.14 10.12
N ARG A 175 -9.55 17.26 10.58
CA ARG A 175 -10.91 17.31 11.19
C ARG A 175 -12.03 17.24 10.16
N TYR A 176 -11.75 17.51 8.91
CA TYR A 176 -12.71 17.50 7.81
C TYR A 176 -12.53 16.21 6.99
N ASP A 177 -13.60 15.71 6.41
CA ASP A 177 -13.49 14.84 5.25
C ASP A 177 -13.16 15.66 3.99
N TRP A 178 -12.70 14.95 2.94
CA TRP A 178 -12.24 15.62 1.74
C TRP A 178 -13.39 16.31 0.98
N TRP A 179 -14.59 15.74 0.98
CA TRP A 179 -15.78 16.34 0.40
C TRP A 179 -16.11 17.68 1.07
N THR A 180 -16.28 17.66 2.39
CA THR A 180 -16.62 18.87 3.18
C THR A 180 -15.57 19.95 3.04
N TRP A 181 -14.28 19.58 3.01
CA TRP A 181 -13.21 20.56 2.81
C TRP A 181 -13.26 21.21 1.42
N LEU A 182 -13.54 20.44 0.34
CA LEU A 182 -13.69 20.96 -1.01
C LEU A 182 -14.91 21.90 -1.12
N GLU A 183 -16.02 21.56 -0.47
CA GLU A 183 -17.21 22.43 -0.35
C GLU A 183 -16.87 23.75 0.33
N GLU A 184 -16.17 23.72 1.46
CA GLU A 184 -15.71 24.92 2.22
C GLU A 184 -14.83 25.85 1.37
N ILE A 185 -14.03 25.33 0.47
CA ILE A 185 -13.19 26.15 -0.41
C ILE A 185 -13.90 26.62 -1.68
N GLY A 186 -15.16 26.20 -1.92
CA GLY A 186 -16.03 26.73 -2.97
C GLY A 186 -16.32 25.83 -4.17
N PHE A 187 -16.21 24.51 -4.01
CA PHE A 187 -16.70 23.56 -5.01
C PHE A 187 -18.24 23.52 -5.02
N THR A 188 -18.83 23.44 -6.19
CA THR A 188 -20.27 23.21 -6.33
C THR A 188 -20.60 21.72 -6.17
N GLU A 189 -21.88 21.37 -6.01
CA GLU A 189 -22.30 19.98 -5.89
C GLU A 189 -21.87 19.14 -7.11
N ASP A 190 -22.00 19.66 -8.34
CA ASP A 190 -21.55 18.98 -9.54
C ASP A 190 -20.03 18.76 -9.56
N ASP A 191 -19.25 19.75 -9.13
CA ASP A 191 -17.79 19.62 -9.00
C ASP A 191 -17.43 18.58 -7.93
N LEU A 192 -18.16 18.53 -6.81
CA LEU A 192 -17.92 17.55 -5.74
C LEU A 192 -18.24 16.13 -6.18
N LEU A 193 -19.36 15.92 -6.91
CA LEU A 193 -19.70 14.61 -7.48
C LEU A 193 -18.65 14.14 -8.49
N LEU A 194 -18.13 15.05 -9.32
CA LEU A 194 -17.08 14.74 -10.27
C LEU A 194 -15.75 14.44 -9.55
N ARG A 195 -15.46 15.18 -8.48
CA ARG A 195 -14.27 14.98 -7.65
C ARG A 195 -14.33 13.66 -6.88
N ASP A 196 -15.51 13.32 -6.33
CA ASP A 196 -15.72 12.03 -5.67
C ASP A 196 -15.49 10.88 -6.65
N LEU A 197 -16.02 10.99 -7.87
CA LEU A 197 -15.83 9.96 -8.89
C LEU A 197 -14.34 9.77 -9.26
N GLN A 198 -13.56 10.83 -9.32
CA GLN A 198 -12.14 10.80 -9.60
C GLN A 198 -11.32 10.29 -8.41
N ASP A 199 -11.45 10.97 -7.27
CA ASP A 199 -10.57 10.76 -6.12
C ASP A 199 -10.88 9.46 -5.36
N SER A 200 -12.15 9.02 -5.37
CA SER A 200 -12.52 7.73 -4.78
C SER A 200 -11.79 6.55 -5.44
N THR A 201 -11.35 6.69 -6.70
CA THR A 201 -10.50 5.72 -7.39
C THR A 201 -9.16 5.55 -6.66
N ASP A 202 -8.58 6.64 -6.16
CA ASP A 202 -7.30 6.65 -5.46
C ASP A 202 -7.44 6.16 -4.01
N PHE A 203 -8.55 6.51 -3.34
CA PHE A 203 -8.77 6.15 -1.93
C PHE A 203 -9.51 4.82 -1.72
N GLY A 204 -10.14 4.27 -2.74
CA GLY A 204 -10.92 3.02 -2.67
C GLY A 204 -12.25 3.14 -1.92
N GLU A 205 -12.64 4.35 -1.53
CA GLU A 205 -13.92 4.72 -0.91
C GLU A 205 -14.29 6.15 -1.31
N SER A 206 -15.57 6.53 -1.11
CA SER A 206 -16.00 7.92 -1.30
C SER A 206 -15.16 8.89 -0.46
N ILE A 207 -14.86 10.05 -1.04
CA ILE A 207 -14.10 11.12 -0.40
C ILE A 207 -14.76 11.68 0.87
N ARG A 208 -16.03 11.33 1.13
CA ARG A 208 -16.74 11.60 2.40
C ARG A 208 -16.18 10.78 3.57
N HIS A 209 -15.37 9.77 3.29
CA HIS A 209 -14.76 8.90 4.30
C HIS A 209 -13.25 9.11 4.46
N VAL A 210 -12.68 10.09 3.77
CA VAL A 210 -11.23 10.34 3.72
C VAL A 210 -10.90 11.63 4.46
N SER A 211 -9.90 11.61 5.34
CA SER A 211 -9.36 12.82 5.95
C SER A 211 -8.88 13.81 4.89
N ALA A 212 -9.30 15.06 4.98
CA ALA A 212 -8.85 16.11 4.07
C ALA A 212 -7.32 16.35 4.16
N TYR A 213 -6.71 16.05 5.31
CA TYR A 213 -5.26 16.06 5.43
C TYR A 213 -4.62 14.93 4.61
N ALA A 214 -5.12 13.70 4.77
CA ALA A 214 -4.59 12.55 4.03
C ALA A 214 -4.69 12.77 2.52
N ALA A 215 -5.83 13.27 2.03
CA ALA A 215 -6.04 13.60 0.63
C ALA A 215 -5.12 14.72 0.14
N ALA A 216 -5.02 15.85 0.88
CA ALA A 216 -4.14 16.95 0.50
C ALA A 216 -2.66 16.53 0.47
N ALA A 217 -2.21 15.74 1.45
CA ALA A 217 -0.85 15.22 1.47
C ALA A 217 -0.56 14.32 0.27
N GLU A 218 -1.50 13.44 -0.11
CA GLU A 218 -1.36 12.59 -1.29
C GLU A 218 -1.27 13.41 -2.58
N TYR A 219 -2.21 14.31 -2.83
CA TYR A 219 -2.22 15.10 -4.07
C TYR A 219 -1.11 16.15 -4.19
N PHE A 220 -0.62 16.70 -3.08
CA PHE A 220 0.38 17.77 -3.12
C PHE A 220 1.81 17.31 -2.89
N GLU A 221 1.99 16.06 -2.47
CA GLU A 221 3.31 15.51 -2.18
C GLU A 221 3.71 14.34 -3.08
N SER A 222 2.79 13.85 -3.91
CA SER A 222 3.02 12.76 -4.84
C SER A 222 3.57 13.23 -6.20
N SER A 223 3.83 12.26 -7.08
CA SER A 223 4.21 12.50 -8.46
C SER A 223 3.07 13.15 -9.26
N PRO A 224 3.34 13.75 -10.42
CA PRO A 224 2.28 14.26 -11.29
C PRO A 224 1.25 13.22 -11.75
N ALA A 225 1.62 11.92 -11.70
CA ALA A 225 0.74 10.79 -12.02
C ALA A 225 0.08 10.18 -10.76
N ASN A 226 0.09 10.90 -9.64
CA ASN A 226 -0.42 10.42 -8.35
C ASN A 226 0.08 9.02 -7.99
N GLU A 227 1.40 8.81 -8.13
CA GLU A 227 2.11 7.54 -7.89
C GLU A 227 1.67 6.36 -8.79
N MET A 228 0.92 6.62 -9.85
CA MET A 228 0.55 5.63 -10.87
C MET A 228 1.53 5.64 -12.06
N ASP A 229 2.85 5.61 -11.79
CA ASP A 229 3.86 5.82 -12.83
C ASP A 229 4.32 4.53 -13.49
N TYR A 230 4.68 3.52 -12.72
CA TYR A 230 5.35 2.32 -13.22
C TYR A 230 4.69 1.02 -12.76
N LYS A 231 5.00 -0.06 -13.50
CA LYS A 231 4.70 -1.44 -13.15
C LYS A 231 5.96 -2.31 -13.33
N MET A 232 6.09 -3.34 -12.51
CA MET A 232 7.19 -4.30 -12.65
C MET A 232 7.00 -5.19 -13.89
N VAL A 233 8.04 -5.35 -14.67
CA VAL A 233 8.05 -6.25 -15.82
C VAL A 233 7.87 -7.68 -15.34
N GLY A 234 6.88 -8.38 -15.88
CA GLY A 234 6.53 -9.75 -15.49
C GLY A 234 5.67 -9.86 -14.24
N GLY A 235 5.16 -8.72 -13.72
CA GLY A 235 4.23 -8.66 -12.60
C GLY A 235 4.89 -8.37 -11.25
N ASN A 236 4.12 -7.79 -10.35
CA ASN A 236 4.62 -7.32 -9.05
C ASN A 236 4.96 -8.47 -8.09
N SER A 237 4.41 -9.68 -8.31
CA SER A 237 4.79 -10.88 -7.56
C SER A 237 6.26 -11.29 -7.75
N ARG A 238 6.96 -10.76 -8.76
CA ARG A 238 8.42 -10.99 -8.92
C ARG A 238 9.22 -10.45 -7.74
N LEU A 239 8.85 -9.28 -7.20
CA LEU A 239 9.50 -8.74 -6.01
C LEU A 239 9.33 -9.68 -4.80
N VAL A 240 8.17 -10.28 -4.66
CA VAL A 240 7.89 -11.28 -3.61
C VAL A 240 8.77 -12.52 -3.76
N GLN A 241 8.94 -13.03 -4.98
CA GLN A 241 9.80 -14.18 -5.29
C GLN A 241 11.27 -13.88 -5.00
N GLU A 242 11.72 -12.66 -5.31
CA GLU A 242 13.08 -12.24 -5.03
C GLU A 242 13.36 -12.12 -3.53
N PHE A 243 12.39 -11.64 -2.76
CA PHE A 243 12.48 -11.67 -1.29
C PHE A 243 12.55 -13.13 -0.76
N GLU A 244 11.67 -14.01 -1.25
CA GLU A 244 11.68 -15.43 -0.85
C GLU A 244 13.06 -16.07 -1.07
N THR A 245 13.64 -15.83 -2.24
CA THR A 245 14.96 -16.35 -2.61
C THR A 245 16.05 -15.88 -1.66
N ARG A 246 16.06 -14.58 -1.30
CA ARG A 246 17.09 -13.97 -0.46
C ARG A 246 16.91 -14.25 1.04
N ILE A 247 15.68 -14.39 1.50
CA ILE A 247 15.36 -14.79 2.89
C ILE A 247 15.68 -16.27 3.10
N GLY A 248 15.45 -17.10 2.06
CA GLY A 248 15.58 -18.55 2.08
C GLY A 248 14.29 -19.24 2.53
N LYS A 249 13.81 -20.16 1.70
CA LYS A 249 12.55 -20.91 1.91
C LYS A 249 12.45 -21.59 3.28
N ALA A 250 13.57 -22.08 3.82
CA ALA A 250 13.62 -22.74 5.13
C ALA A 250 13.25 -21.82 6.30
N SER A 251 13.33 -20.51 6.11
CA SER A 251 12.95 -19.51 7.12
C SER A 251 11.47 -19.11 7.04
N ILE A 252 10.72 -19.63 6.08
CA ILE A 252 9.34 -19.20 5.78
C ILE A 252 8.38 -20.38 5.98
N HIS A 253 7.38 -20.19 6.82
CA HIS A 253 6.35 -21.18 7.13
C HIS A 253 5.00 -20.67 6.58
N LEU A 254 4.53 -21.29 5.51
CA LEU A 254 3.21 -21.07 4.94
C LEU A 254 2.15 -21.87 5.70
N ASN A 255 0.85 -21.53 5.53
CA ASN A 255 -0.27 -22.17 6.21
C ASN A 255 -0.13 -22.18 7.73
N ALA A 256 0.54 -21.19 8.29
CA ALA A 256 0.86 -21.03 9.70
C ALA A 256 0.13 -19.81 10.33
N PRO A 257 -1.21 -19.77 10.33
CA PRO A 257 -1.94 -18.67 10.95
C PRO A 257 -1.62 -18.61 12.44
N VAL A 258 -1.18 -17.42 12.88
CA VAL A 258 -0.86 -17.16 14.29
C VAL A 258 -2.14 -17.06 15.09
N GLU A 259 -2.21 -17.79 16.21
CA GLU A 259 -3.32 -17.80 17.15
C GLU A 259 -2.99 -17.03 18.43
N GLU A 260 -1.70 -17.00 18.82
CA GLU A 260 -1.30 -16.39 20.07
C GLU A 260 0.14 -15.87 20.01
N ILE A 261 0.37 -14.73 20.67
CA ILE A 261 1.67 -14.12 20.90
C ILE A 261 1.85 -13.92 22.41
N ARG A 262 2.79 -14.64 23.01
CA ARG A 262 3.13 -14.52 24.44
C ARG A 262 4.50 -13.89 24.62
N GLN A 263 4.65 -13.09 25.66
CA GLN A 263 5.93 -12.53 26.07
C GLN A 263 6.29 -13.03 27.48
N ARG A 264 7.27 -13.91 27.58
CA ARG A 264 7.68 -14.52 28.85
C ARG A 264 9.19 -14.70 28.92
N ALA A 265 9.76 -14.50 30.11
CA ALA A 265 11.19 -14.73 30.40
C ALA A 265 12.14 -14.06 29.36
N GLY A 266 11.77 -12.86 28.92
CA GLY A 266 12.59 -12.11 27.97
C GLY A 266 12.51 -12.61 26.52
N ARG A 267 11.61 -13.52 26.18
CA ARG A 267 11.37 -14.03 24.84
C ARG A 267 9.94 -13.77 24.36
N VAL A 268 9.75 -13.80 23.03
CA VAL A 268 8.43 -13.85 22.39
C VAL A 268 8.19 -15.30 21.96
N ILE A 269 7.03 -15.81 22.29
CA ILE A 269 6.55 -17.15 21.95
C ILE A 269 5.31 -16.99 21.08
N VAL A 270 5.36 -17.49 19.86
CA VAL A 270 4.26 -17.41 18.89
C VAL A 270 3.72 -18.80 18.64
N LYS A 271 2.42 -18.98 18.89
CA LYS A 271 1.69 -20.23 18.65
C LYS A 271 0.90 -20.13 17.34
N THR A 272 1.04 -21.14 16.51
CA THR A 272 0.24 -21.36 15.29
C THR A 272 -0.46 -22.72 15.39
N ARG A 273 -1.29 -23.06 14.40
CA ARG A 273 -1.88 -24.41 14.31
C ARG A 273 -0.82 -25.51 14.08
N THR A 274 0.29 -25.16 13.45
CA THR A 274 1.30 -26.13 13.02
C THR A 274 2.48 -26.24 13.98
N GLY A 275 2.58 -25.36 14.99
CA GLY A 275 3.68 -25.40 15.95
C GLY A 275 3.80 -24.16 16.81
N THR A 276 4.85 -24.16 17.65
CA THR A 276 5.19 -23.06 18.53
C THR A 276 6.62 -22.60 18.23
N PHE A 277 6.80 -21.30 18.04
CA PHE A 277 8.07 -20.66 17.70
C PHE A 277 8.49 -19.69 18.81
N SER A 278 9.80 -19.53 19.04
CA SER A 278 10.30 -18.65 20.08
C SER A 278 11.49 -17.84 19.58
N ALA A 279 11.47 -16.53 19.82
CA ALA A 279 12.53 -15.60 19.41
C ALA A 279 12.78 -14.50 20.45
N ASP A 280 13.82 -13.70 20.25
CA ASP A 280 14.17 -12.57 21.13
C ASP A 280 13.25 -11.36 20.91
N ALA A 281 12.68 -11.24 19.70
CA ALA A 281 11.75 -10.18 19.31
C ALA A 281 10.77 -10.66 18.24
N CYS A 282 9.72 -9.86 18.01
CA CYS A 282 8.71 -10.11 16.99
C CYS A 282 8.42 -8.83 16.21
N ILE A 283 8.20 -8.96 14.88
CA ILE A 283 7.61 -7.92 14.05
C ILE A 283 6.26 -8.47 13.55
N CYS A 284 5.17 -7.82 13.94
CA CYS A 284 3.82 -8.16 13.51
C CYS A 284 3.39 -7.23 12.38
N THR A 285 3.12 -7.82 11.20
CA THR A 285 2.67 -7.07 10.01
C THR A 285 1.21 -7.38 9.65
N VAL A 286 0.49 -7.94 10.61
CA VAL A 286 -0.94 -8.27 10.46
C VAL A 286 -1.74 -6.96 10.40
N PRO A 287 -2.65 -6.81 9.42
CA PRO A 287 -3.52 -5.64 9.36
C PRO A 287 -4.38 -5.50 10.63
N PRO A 288 -4.49 -4.28 11.23
CA PRO A 288 -5.28 -4.04 12.42
C PRO A 288 -6.71 -4.62 12.37
N ARG A 289 -7.36 -4.55 11.21
CA ARG A 289 -8.71 -5.07 10.96
C ARG A 289 -8.92 -6.55 11.33
N VAL A 290 -7.85 -7.35 11.35
CA VAL A 290 -7.90 -8.79 11.62
C VAL A 290 -7.00 -9.20 12.79
N LEU A 291 -6.49 -8.22 13.53
CA LEU A 291 -5.58 -8.45 14.66
C LEU A 291 -6.30 -9.06 15.87
N ASP A 292 -7.60 -8.85 16.00
CA ASP A 292 -8.50 -9.44 17.00
C ASP A 292 -8.51 -10.98 16.98
N LYS A 293 -8.10 -11.60 15.87
CA LYS A 293 -7.98 -13.06 15.73
C LYS A 293 -6.75 -13.64 16.43
N ILE A 294 -5.85 -12.78 16.94
CA ILE A 294 -4.62 -13.17 17.61
C ILE A 294 -4.70 -12.79 19.10
N ARG A 295 -4.56 -13.77 19.96
CA ARG A 295 -4.49 -13.52 21.41
C ARG A 295 -3.10 -13.00 21.79
N PHE A 296 -3.05 -11.90 22.50
CA PHE A 296 -1.80 -11.34 23.08
C PHE A 296 -1.75 -11.63 24.58
N ASP A 297 -0.58 -12.06 25.09
CA ASP A 297 -0.28 -12.25 26.51
C ASP A 297 1.11 -11.65 26.83
N PRO A 298 1.18 -10.52 27.54
CA PRO A 298 0.06 -9.75 28.08
C PRO A 298 -0.83 -9.14 26.98
N PRO A 299 -2.10 -8.81 27.32
CA PRO A 299 -3.04 -8.25 26.34
C PRO A 299 -2.57 -6.90 25.81
N LEU A 300 -2.97 -6.56 24.59
CA LEU A 300 -2.75 -5.23 24.04
C LEU A 300 -3.45 -4.17 24.91
N PRO A 301 -2.90 -2.96 25.04
CA PRO A 301 -3.61 -1.85 25.70
C PRO A 301 -4.96 -1.57 25.03
N SER A 302 -5.99 -1.21 25.81
CA SER A 302 -7.33 -0.90 25.27
C SER A 302 -7.29 0.18 24.19
N ALA A 303 -6.49 1.24 24.39
CA ALA A 303 -6.30 2.27 23.36
C ALA A 303 -5.78 1.72 22.03
N TYR A 304 -4.98 0.65 22.04
CA TYR A 304 -4.48 0.01 20.80
C TYR A 304 -5.59 -0.79 20.11
N THR A 305 -6.36 -1.58 20.86
CA THR A 305 -7.47 -2.36 20.32
C THR A 305 -8.58 -1.47 19.77
N GLU A 306 -8.93 -0.41 20.48
CA GLU A 306 -9.88 0.62 20.03
C GLU A 306 -9.42 1.31 18.75
N ALA A 307 -8.14 1.68 18.66
CA ALA A 307 -7.55 2.26 17.45
C ALA A 307 -7.56 1.28 16.27
N ALA A 308 -7.28 -0.01 16.53
CA ALA A 308 -7.31 -1.06 15.51
C ALA A 308 -8.72 -1.32 14.95
N GLU A 309 -9.74 -1.29 15.81
CA GLU A 309 -11.15 -1.43 15.43
C GLU A 309 -11.67 -0.24 14.62
N GLN A 310 -11.23 0.98 14.97
CA GLN A 310 -11.67 2.20 14.31
C GLN A 310 -11.01 2.45 12.95
N LEU A 311 -9.81 1.88 12.70
CA LEU A 311 -9.13 2.06 11.42
C LEU A 311 -9.93 1.44 10.28
N GLN A 312 -10.33 2.26 9.33
CA GLN A 312 -11.06 1.81 8.15
C GLN A 312 -10.13 1.14 7.14
N TYR A 313 -10.67 0.16 6.41
CA TYR A 313 -10.08 -0.41 5.20
C TYR A 313 -11.04 -0.22 4.04
N ALA A 314 -10.51 0.19 2.90
CA ALA A 314 -11.30 0.37 1.70
C ALA A 314 -11.87 -0.97 1.18
N ARG A 315 -13.06 -0.89 0.61
CA ARG A 315 -13.74 -2.02 -0.02
C ARG A 315 -13.41 -2.03 -1.50
N ILE A 316 -12.58 -2.97 -1.92
CA ILE A 316 -12.06 -3.03 -3.29
C ILE A 316 -12.25 -4.42 -3.87
N ILE A 317 -12.77 -4.48 -5.09
CA ILE A 317 -12.69 -5.67 -5.93
C ILE A 317 -11.99 -5.32 -7.24
N LYS A 318 -10.98 -6.11 -7.59
CA LYS A 318 -10.37 -6.10 -8.93
C LYS A 318 -10.94 -7.25 -9.75
N ASN A 319 -11.44 -6.91 -10.94
CA ASN A 319 -11.97 -7.87 -11.91
C ASN A 319 -11.17 -7.74 -13.20
N SER A 320 -10.27 -8.67 -13.44
CA SER A 320 -9.47 -8.73 -14.67
C SER A 320 -10.22 -9.55 -15.70
N VAL A 321 -10.73 -8.89 -16.75
CA VAL A 321 -11.46 -9.52 -17.86
C VAL A 321 -10.53 -9.67 -19.05
N LEU A 322 -10.34 -10.91 -19.50
CA LEU A 322 -9.59 -11.23 -20.71
C LEU A 322 -10.49 -11.06 -21.93
N PHE A 323 -10.03 -10.28 -22.91
CA PHE A 323 -10.70 -10.05 -24.18
C PHE A 323 -9.92 -10.61 -25.35
N ASP A 324 -10.62 -11.07 -26.41
CA ASP A 324 -10.02 -11.60 -27.65
C ASP A 324 -9.14 -10.59 -28.38
N ARG A 325 -9.46 -9.33 -28.24
CA ARG A 325 -8.72 -8.22 -28.85
C ARG A 325 -8.84 -6.96 -28.01
N ARG A 326 -7.86 -6.08 -28.15
CA ARG A 326 -7.79 -4.76 -27.51
C ARG A 326 -8.69 -3.78 -28.27
N PHE A 327 -9.98 -3.76 -27.97
CA PHE A 327 -10.96 -2.90 -28.64
C PHE A 327 -10.93 -1.43 -28.17
N TRP A 328 -10.20 -1.15 -27.10
CA TRP A 328 -10.04 0.20 -26.53
C TRP A 328 -9.04 1.08 -27.28
N GLY A 329 -8.27 0.54 -28.21
CA GLY A 329 -7.49 1.25 -29.22
C GLY A 329 -6.16 1.84 -28.75
N ALA A 330 -6.05 2.33 -27.52
CA ALA A 330 -4.83 2.96 -26.99
C ALA A 330 -4.17 2.11 -25.90
N GLU A 331 -2.83 2.03 -25.89
CA GLU A 331 -2.09 1.31 -24.86
C GLU A 331 -2.21 2.01 -23.48
N ASP A 332 -2.32 3.33 -23.45
CA ASP A 332 -2.49 4.14 -22.25
C ASP A 332 -3.97 4.40 -21.89
N PHE A 333 -4.87 3.50 -22.31
CA PHE A 333 -6.31 3.60 -22.08
C PHE A 333 -6.68 3.40 -20.62
N SER A 334 -7.46 4.33 -20.07
CA SER A 334 -8.27 4.12 -18.87
C SER A 334 -9.61 4.86 -18.95
N LEU A 335 -10.60 4.38 -18.19
CA LEU A 335 -11.97 4.89 -18.19
C LEU A 335 -12.50 4.93 -16.76
N VAL A 336 -12.73 6.12 -16.23
CA VAL A 336 -13.46 6.32 -14.97
C VAL A 336 -14.93 6.49 -15.27
N SER A 337 -15.81 5.85 -14.51
CA SER A 337 -17.24 5.86 -14.80
C SER A 337 -18.11 5.90 -13.53
N ASP A 338 -19.33 6.44 -13.69
CA ASP A 338 -20.36 6.46 -12.66
C ASP A 338 -21.09 5.11 -12.50
N VAL A 339 -20.88 4.15 -13.41
CA VAL A 339 -21.50 2.82 -13.35
C VAL A 339 -20.84 1.91 -12.30
N THR A 340 -21.40 0.70 -12.11
CA THR A 340 -20.97 -0.24 -11.06
C THR A 340 -19.51 -0.67 -11.20
N SER A 341 -19.00 -0.81 -12.39
CA SER A 341 -17.63 -1.25 -12.66
C SER A 341 -16.56 -0.20 -12.36
N HIS A 342 -16.95 1.04 -12.16
CA HIS A 342 -16.22 2.22 -11.71
C HIS A 342 -15.04 2.61 -12.59
N TYR A 343 -13.87 1.98 -12.45
CA TYR A 343 -12.64 2.36 -13.14
C TYR A 343 -12.10 1.18 -13.96
N TYR A 344 -11.84 1.44 -15.24
CA TYR A 344 -11.20 0.48 -16.13
C TYR A 344 -9.83 0.98 -16.54
N PHE A 345 -8.87 0.07 -16.65
CA PHE A 345 -7.56 0.37 -17.22
C PHE A 345 -6.96 -0.85 -17.92
N HIS A 346 -6.09 -0.58 -18.89
CA HIS A 346 -5.40 -1.60 -19.68
C HIS A 346 -4.33 -2.29 -18.85
N SER A 347 -4.69 -3.33 -18.11
CA SER A 347 -3.81 -4.03 -17.16
C SER A 347 -2.60 -4.69 -17.84
N THR A 348 -2.70 -4.99 -19.15
CA THR A 348 -1.65 -5.63 -19.96
C THR A 348 -1.00 -4.68 -20.96
N LYS A 349 -0.91 -3.39 -20.62
CA LYS A 349 -0.18 -2.37 -21.39
C LYS A 349 1.23 -2.88 -21.73
N ASP A 350 1.64 -2.70 -22.99
CA ASP A 350 2.95 -3.11 -23.54
C ASP A 350 3.29 -4.61 -23.41
N GLN A 351 2.31 -5.47 -23.18
CA GLN A 351 2.49 -6.91 -23.29
C GLN A 351 2.13 -7.37 -24.73
N PRO A 352 2.85 -8.35 -25.31
CA PRO A 352 2.63 -8.74 -26.69
C PRO A 352 1.30 -9.47 -26.90
N GLY A 353 0.87 -9.56 -28.16
CA GLY A 353 -0.30 -10.33 -28.59
C GLY A 353 -1.53 -9.48 -28.88
N ARG A 354 -2.54 -10.14 -29.46
CA ARG A 354 -3.82 -9.54 -29.86
C ARG A 354 -4.77 -9.38 -28.68
N GLN A 355 -4.75 -10.36 -27.77
CA GLN A 355 -5.55 -10.35 -26.57
C GLN A 355 -5.13 -9.22 -25.63
N GLY A 356 -6.02 -8.82 -24.73
CA GLY A 356 -5.72 -7.85 -23.71
C GLY A 356 -6.61 -8.05 -22.48
N ILE A 357 -6.19 -7.50 -21.37
CA ILE A 357 -6.93 -7.54 -20.12
C ILE A 357 -7.30 -6.10 -19.74
N LEU A 358 -8.61 -5.84 -19.56
CA LEU A 358 -9.07 -4.68 -18.82
C LEU A 358 -9.34 -5.11 -17.38
N CYS A 359 -8.77 -4.36 -16.44
CA CYS A 359 -9.15 -4.44 -15.04
C CYS A 359 -10.34 -3.51 -14.81
N SER A 360 -11.46 -4.04 -14.29
CA SER A 360 -12.47 -3.23 -13.62
C SER A 360 -12.11 -3.15 -12.15
N TYR A 361 -11.77 -1.97 -11.69
CA TYR A 361 -11.44 -1.66 -10.31
C TYR A 361 -12.63 -0.97 -9.67
N ALA A 362 -13.46 -1.74 -8.97
CA ALA A 362 -14.64 -1.21 -8.29
C ALA A 362 -14.37 -1.05 -6.80
N ILE A 363 -14.96 -0.01 -6.23
CA ILE A 363 -14.69 0.48 -4.87
C ILE A 363 -15.98 0.67 -4.08
N GLY A 364 -15.86 0.76 -2.75
CA GLY A 364 -16.96 1.09 -1.87
C GLY A 364 -18.16 0.15 -2.05
N GLU A 365 -19.36 0.71 -2.14
CA GLU A 365 -20.61 -0.03 -2.35
C GLU A 365 -20.64 -0.76 -3.69
N LYS A 366 -20.05 -0.17 -4.75
CA LYS A 366 -19.93 -0.81 -6.07
C LYS A 366 -19.13 -2.11 -5.98
N ALA A 367 -18.06 -2.12 -5.17
CA ALA A 367 -17.27 -3.33 -4.91
C ALA A 367 -18.09 -4.41 -4.20
N ASP A 368 -18.94 -4.05 -3.24
CA ASP A 368 -19.80 -5.01 -2.55
C ASP A 368 -20.85 -5.61 -3.48
N VAL A 369 -21.44 -4.80 -4.37
CA VAL A 369 -22.38 -5.25 -5.40
C VAL A 369 -21.71 -6.31 -6.29
N LEU A 370 -20.54 -6.04 -6.85
CA LEU A 370 -19.83 -6.98 -7.71
C LEU A 370 -19.30 -8.20 -6.93
N ALA A 371 -18.83 -8.01 -5.71
CA ALA A 371 -18.35 -9.12 -4.89
C ALA A 371 -19.46 -10.11 -4.51
N ALA A 372 -20.72 -9.68 -4.50
CA ALA A 372 -21.88 -10.55 -4.24
C ALA A 372 -22.23 -11.45 -5.42
N GLN A 373 -21.72 -11.18 -6.61
CA GLN A 373 -22.04 -11.93 -7.83
C GLN A 373 -21.08 -13.09 -8.08
N ASP A 374 -21.48 -14.09 -8.84
CA ASP A 374 -20.60 -15.09 -9.44
C ASP A 374 -19.82 -14.50 -10.65
N ASN A 375 -18.91 -15.27 -11.21
CA ASN A 375 -18.06 -14.80 -12.31
C ASN A 375 -18.88 -14.49 -13.58
N ALA A 376 -19.89 -15.28 -13.90
CA ALA A 376 -20.72 -15.07 -15.10
C ALA A 376 -21.48 -13.75 -15.01
N ARG A 377 -22.13 -13.50 -13.86
CA ARG A 377 -22.89 -12.27 -13.64
C ARG A 377 -21.98 -11.04 -13.54
N ARG A 378 -20.79 -11.18 -12.93
CA ARG A 378 -19.78 -10.10 -12.92
C ARG A 378 -19.35 -9.73 -14.34
N THR A 379 -19.03 -10.73 -15.17
CA THR A 379 -18.64 -10.51 -16.57
C THR A 379 -19.75 -9.78 -17.32
N GLU A 380 -21.01 -10.22 -17.16
CA GLU A 380 -22.16 -9.58 -17.77
C GLU A 380 -22.29 -8.10 -17.36
N ILE A 381 -22.21 -7.79 -16.06
CA ILE A 381 -22.30 -6.41 -15.55
C ILE A 381 -21.16 -5.57 -16.13
N ILE A 382 -19.91 -6.03 -15.98
CA ILE A 382 -18.72 -5.29 -16.39
C ILE A 382 -18.71 -5.01 -17.89
N THR A 383 -19.07 -5.99 -18.71
CA THR A 383 -19.06 -5.81 -20.16
C THR A 383 -20.26 -5.01 -20.66
N ARG A 384 -21.43 -5.13 -20.02
CA ARG A 384 -22.59 -4.28 -20.28
C ARG A 384 -22.29 -2.81 -19.95
N ASP A 385 -21.64 -2.54 -18.86
CA ASP A 385 -21.24 -1.19 -18.45
C ASP A 385 -20.26 -0.54 -19.45
N LEU A 386 -19.57 -1.33 -20.28
CA LEU A 386 -18.72 -0.86 -21.38
C LEU A 386 -19.46 -0.59 -22.71
N ILE A 387 -20.75 -0.97 -22.84
CA ILE A 387 -21.49 -0.81 -24.11
C ILE A 387 -21.50 0.64 -24.62
N PRO A 388 -21.66 1.69 -23.80
CA PRO A 388 -21.59 3.07 -24.29
C PRO A 388 -20.23 3.42 -24.91
N PHE A 389 -19.15 2.80 -24.44
CA PHE A 389 -17.81 2.96 -24.98
C PHE A 389 -17.58 2.06 -26.21
N ASN A 390 -17.98 0.76 -26.13
CA ASN A 390 -17.84 -0.20 -27.23
C ASN A 390 -18.92 -1.29 -27.17
N ARG A 391 -19.77 -1.36 -28.21
CA ARG A 391 -20.92 -2.30 -28.28
C ARG A 391 -20.50 -3.77 -28.33
N ASP A 392 -19.28 -4.07 -28.78
CA ASP A 392 -18.78 -5.44 -28.95
C ASP A 392 -18.20 -6.01 -27.65
N ALA A 393 -18.06 -5.21 -26.59
CA ALA A 393 -17.41 -5.64 -25.36
C ALA A 393 -17.97 -6.96 -24.80
N PRO A 394 -19.30 -7.20 -24.74
CA PRO A 394 -19.84 -8.46 -24.23
C PRO A 394 -19.43 -9.69 -25.05
N GLN A 395 -19.34 -9.58 -26.37
CA GLN A 395 -19.00 -10.71 -27.25
C GLN A 395 -17.49 -11.01 -27.26
N LEU A 396 -16.66 -10.03 -26.90
CA LEU A 396 -15.21 -10.15 -26.91
C LEU A 396 -14.65 -10.71 -25.60
N ALA A 397 -15.42 -10.71 -24.51
CA ALA A 397 -14.99 -11.25 -23.21
C ALA A 397 -14.86 -12.78 -23.27
N ARG A 398 -13.77 -13.33 -22.76
CA ARG A 398 -13.44 -14.76 -22.74
C ARG A 398 -13.43 -15.36 -21.37
N ASP A 399 -12.78 -14.69 -20.44
CA ASP A 399 -12.61 -15.19 -19.07
C ASP A 399 -12.49 -14.02 -18.09
N ILE A 400 -12.72 -14.28 -16.83
CA ILE A 400 -12.61 -13.30 -15.74
C ILE A 400 -11.93 -13.91 -14.53
N GLN A 401 -11.00 -13.17 -13.96
CA GLN A 401 -10.46 -13.45 -12.64
C GLN A 401 -10.69 -12.26 -11.72
N SER A 402 -11.25 -12.53 -10.55
CA SER A 402 -11.61 -11.48 -9.60
C SER A 402 -11.02 -11.74 -8.22
N TYR A 403 -10.71 -10.67 -7.49
CA TYR A 403 -10.33 -10.74 -6.09
C TYR A 403 -10.97 -9.59 -5.30
N ALA A 404 -11.85 -9.96 -4.35
CA ALA A 404 -12.54 -9.03 -3.45
C ALA A 404 -11.78 -8.93 -2.13
N TRP A 405 -10.99 -7.86 -1.96
CA TRP A 405 -10.10 -7.70 -0.82
C TRP A 405 -10.87 -7.53 0.50
N GLN A 406 -12.04 -6.89 0.48
CA GLN A 406 -12.89 -6.73 1.68
C GLN A 406 -13.45 -8.07 2.20
N ARG A 407 -13.44 -9.14 1.39
CA ARG A 407 -13.85 -10.49 1.77
C ARG A 407 -12.68 -11.40 2.15
N ASP A 408 -11.44 -10.92 2.01
CA ASP A 408 -10.27 -11.69 2.37
C ASP A 408 -10.13 -11.81 3.90
N LYS A 409 -10.10 -13.03 4.39
CA LYS A 409 -10.13 -13.35 5.84
C LYS A 409 -8.89 -12.91 6.61
N TYR A 410 -7.79 -12.59 5.91
CA TYR A 410 -6.51 -12.22 6.52
C TYR A 410 -6.14 -10.76 6.31
N THR A 411 -6.96 -9.99 5.57
CA THR A 411 -6.76 -8.54 5.41
C THR A 411 -8.00 -7.73 5.78
N GLY A 412 -9.21 -8.26 5.49
CA GLY A 412 -10.47 -7.57 5.76
C GLY A 412 -10.68 -6.30 4.92
N GLY A 413 -9.86 -6.11 3.88
CA GLY A 413 -9.92 -4.96 2.99
C GLY A 413 -8.56 -4.55 2.43
N ALA A 414 -8.55 -3.66 1.49
CA ALA A 414 -7.37 -3.01 0.95
C ALA A 414 -7.80 -1.65 0.42
N TYR A 415 -7.08 -0.69 0.81
CA TYR A 415 -6.01 -0.55 1.78
C TYR A 415 -6.51 0.21 3.03
N ALA A 416 -5.62 0.48 4.01
CA ALA A 416 -5.99 1.27 5.18
C ALA A 416 -6.36 2.71 4.78
N LEU A 417 -7.39 3.25 5.42
CA LEU A 417 -7.93 4.57 5.14
C LEU A 417 -8.19 5.31 6.45
N TYR A 418 -7.61 6.50 6.60
CA TYR A 418 -7.84 7.35 7.76
C TYR A 418 -9.03 8.28 7.52
N ARG A 419 -10.02 8.17 8.40
CA ARG A 419 -11.17 9.07 8.46
C ARG A 419 -10.79 10.41 9.09
N PRO A 420 -11.67 11.42 9.02
CA PRO A 420 -11.49 12.67 9.75
C PRO A 420 -11.10 12.46 11.21
N GLY A 421 -10.07 13.16 11.66
CA GLY A 421 -9.55 13.11 13.03
C GLY A 421 -8.67 11.90 13.36
N GLN A 422 -8.48 10.94 12.46
CA GLN A 422 -7.79 9.69 12.77
C GLN A 422 -6.28 9.72 12.52
N TRP A 423 -5.80 10.54 11.61
CA TRP A 423 -4.37 10.55 11.26
C TRP A 423 -3.47 10.88 12.45
N PHE A 424 -3.84 11.87 13.23
CA PHE A 424 -3.04 12.31 14.37
C PHE A 424 -3.47 11.67 15.70
N THR A 425 -4.53 10.89 15.75
CA THR A 425 -5.03 10.23 16.97
C THR A 425 -4.82 8.73 16.96
N ILE A 426 -5.24 8.04 15.90
CA ILE A 426 -5.20 6.56 15.80
C ILE A 426 -3.83 6.07 15.36
N ARG A 427 -3.26 6.66 14.31
CA ARG A 427 -1.99 6.21 13.74
C ARG A 427 -0.83 6.20 14.76
N PRO A 428 -0.61 7.24 15.58
CA PRO A 428 0.45 7.22 16.58
C PRO A 428 0.28 6.12 17.64
N VAL A 429 -0.96 5.73 17.96
CA VAL A 429 -1.25 4.63 18.89
C VAL A 429 -0.86 3.29 18.27
N LEU A 430 -1.25 3.06 17.01
CA LEU A 430 -0.94 1.82 16.28
C LEU A 430 0.56 1.64 15.99
N GLN A 431 1.34 2.72 16.01
CA GLN A 431 2.80 2.68 15.88
C GLN A 431 3.52 2.28 17.17
N GLN A 432 2.83 2.25 18.32
CA GLN A 432 3.47 1.93 19.60
C GLN A 432 3.85 0.45 19.67
N PRO A 433 5.06 0.13 20.12
CA PRO A 433 5.45 -1.25 20.35
C PRO A 433 4.73 -1.83 21.58
N HIS A 434 4.42 -3.12 21.55
CA HIS A 434 3.93 -3.86 22.70
C HIS A 434 5.06 -4.75 23.25
N GLY A 435 5.84 -4.22 24.20
CA GLY A 435 7.00 -4.91 24.75
C GLY A 435 8.07 -5.22 23.68
N LYS A 436 8.22 -6.50 23.35
CA LYS A 436 9.15 -7.01 22.32
C LYS A 436 8.50 -7.20 20.94
N VAL A 437 7.23 -6.87 20.80
CA VAL A 437 6.50 -6.90 19.54
C VAL A 437 6.49 -5.50 18.95
N LEU A 438 7.05 -5.35 17.75
CA LEU A 438 6.93 -4.16 16.91
C LEU A 438 5.83 -4.40 15.87
N PHE A 439 5.16 -3.33 15.47
CA PHE A 439 4.16 -3.37 14.40
C PHE A 439 4.69 -2.68 13.16
N ALA A 440 4.36 -3.21 11.97
CA ALA A 440 4.69 -2.61 10.69
C ALA A 440 3.60 -2.96 9.66
N GLY A 441 3.52 -2.18 8.60
CA GLY A 441 2.51 -2.34 7.54
C GLY A 441 2.23 -1.01 6.85
N GLU A 442 1.61 -1.05 5.67
CA GLU A 442 1.27 0.15 4.91
C GLU A 442 0.39 1.12 5.72
N HIS A 443 -0.44 0.59 6.61
CA HIS A 443 -1.32 1.35 7.50
C HIS A 443 -0.59 2.23 8.52
N LEU A 444 0.69 2.02 8.76
CA LEU A 444 1.50 2.83 9.67
C LEU A 444 2.39 3.84 8.94
N ALA A 445 2.43 3.75 7.62
CA ALA A 445 3.33 4.56 6.80
C ALA A 445 2.80 5.99 6.58
N ASP A 446 3.70 6.91 6.22
CA ASP A 446 3.33 8.20 5.63
C ASP A 446 2.74 8.00 4.23
N TRP A 447 3.25 7.03 3.47
CA TRP A 447 2.67 6.51 2.24
C TRP A 447 1.73 5.33 2.55
N GLN A 448 0.61 5.61 3.22
CA GLN A 448 -0.42 4.60 3.48
C GLN A 448 -1.02 4.09 2.16
N GLY A 449 -1.45 2.84 2.13
CA GLY A 449 -2.09 2.25 0.95
C GLY A 449 -1.11 1.76 -0.13
N PHE A 450 0.14 2.25 -0.13
CA PHE A 450 1.13 1.92 -1.14
C PHE A 450 2.08 0.79 -0.74
N MET A 451 2.65 0.12 -1.75
CA MET A 451 3.70 -0.89 -1.57
C MET A 451 4.95 -0.27 -0.93
N GLU A 452 5.27 0.99 -1.27
CA GLU A 452 6.36 1.76 -0.66
C GLU A 452 6.23 1.83 0.85
N GLY A 453 5.06 2.24 1.35
CA GLY A 453 4.82 2.36 2.79
C GLY A 453 4.94 1.02 3.51
N ALA A 454 4.51 -0.08 2.87
CA ALA A 454 4.68 -1.40 3.43
C ALA A 454 6.16 -1.79 3.59
N VAL A 455 6.97 -1.56 2.56
CA VAL A 455 8.41 -1.85 2.58
C VAL A 455 9.13 -1.00 3.62
N VAL A 456 8.92 0.32 3.59
CA VAL A 456 9.59 1.28 4.48
C VAL A 456 9.33 0.95 5.96
N THR A 457 8.06 0.72 6.33
CA THR A 457 7.72 0.40 7.73
C THR A 457 8.30 -0.94 8.18
N GLY A 458 8.38 -1.92 7.28
CA GLY A 458 9.02 -3.21 7.57
C GLY A 458 10.52 -3.06 7.86
N GLU A 459 11.23 -2.33 7.02
CA GLU A 459 12.66 -2.05 7.19
C GLU A 459 12.94 -1.20 8.45
N GLU A 460 12.09 -0.21 8.77
CA GLU A 460 12.20 0.60 9.98
C GLU A 460 12.02 -0.23 11.25
N ALA A 461 11.07 -1.16 11.25
CA ALA A 461 10.90 -2.10 12.36
C ALA A 461 12.14 -2.98 12.55
N ALA A 462 12.72 -3.51 11.47
CA ALA A 462 13.96 -4.27 11.51
C ALA A 462 15.15 -3.42 12.03
N LYS A 463 15.29 -2.19 11.52
CA LYS A 463 16.31 -1.22 11.98
C LYS A 463 16.15 -0.89 13.46
N THR A 464 14.92 -0.77 13.94
CA THR A 464 14.66 -0.53 15.37
C THR A 464 15.14 -1.70 16.24
N LEU A 465 14.95 -2.95 15.81
CA LEU A 465 15.45 -4.12 16.53
C LEU A 465 16.98 -4.17 16.54
N THR A 466 17.61 -3.99 15.40
CA THR A 466 19.07 -4.03 15.26
C THR A 466 19.75 -2.91 16.05
N GLY A 467 19.19 -1.70 16.05
CA GLY A 467 19.69 -0.55 16.82
C GLY A 467 19.54 -0.70 18.34
N ARG A 468 18.50 -1.38 18.83
CA ARG A 468 18.34 -1.71 20.27
C ARG A 468 19.44 -2.65 20.78
N VAL A 469 19.89 -3.57 19.94
CA VAL A 469 20.98 -4.50 20.26
C VAL A 469 22.33 -3.78 20.32
N GLY A 470 22.62 -2.91 19.36
CA GLY A 470 23.84 -2.12 19.32
C GLY A 470 24.05 -1.29 20.61
N ARG A 471 22.98 -0.65 21.11
CA ARG A 471 23.02 0.14 22.35
C ARG A 471 23.25 -0.71 23.63
N ARG A 472 22.75 -1.95 23.68
CA ARG A 472 22.97 -2.86 24.82
C ARG A 472 24.36 -3.45 24.86
N ARG A 473 25.09 -3.48 23.74
CA ARG A 473 26.51 -3.92 23.71
C ARG A 473 27.47 -2.80 24.03
N ALA A 474 27.04 -1.55 23.94
CA ALA A 474 27.83 -0.35 24.22
C ALA A 474 27.65 0.18 25.68
N ALA A 475 26.73 -0.38 26.45
CA ALA A 475 26.48 -0.11 27.86
C ALA A 475 26.94 -1.32 28.73
#